data_fe403e03435d28144905391b3d9e328b
#
_entry.id   fe403e03435d28144905391b3d9e328b
#
_cell.length_a   1.000
_cell.length_b   1.000
_cell.length_c   1.000
_cell.angle_alpha   90.00
_cell.angle_beta   90.00
_cell.angle_gamma   90.00
#
_symmetry.space_group_name_H-M   'P 1'
#
loop_
_entity.id
_entity.type
_entity.pdbx_description
1 polymer ?
#
loop_
_entity_poly.entity_id
_entity_poly.type
_entity_poly.pdbx_seq_one_letter_code
_entity_poly.pdbx_strand_id
1 'polypeptide(L)'
;NFDKNIKPIWENSYTNKNNEILNSLSEKIRSESKTRDFDCIIGLSGGLDSSYAAYIAKEKMNLRPLLVHIDVGWNTDQAVGNIEKLVDGIGAELYTKVANWDEVKRMQVAFLNSGIPDQDLIQDSVHFSELYRFARKYRVKYVITGSNFSNECCREPEEWGGYLGID
;
A
#
# COMPACT_ATOMS: atom_id res chain seq x y z
N ASN A 1 14.25 21.45 -6.83
CA ASN A 1 14.36 20.08 -7.34
C ASN A 1 13.04 19.46 -7.78
N PHE A 2 11.91 19.94 -7.22
CA PHE A 2 10.57 19.54 -7.65
C PHE A 2 10.35 19.78 -9.15
N ASP A 3 10.64 20.98 -9.64
CA ASP A 3 10.43 21.36 -11.04
C ASP A 3 11.24 20.53 -12.05
N LYS A 4 12.42 20.05 -11.66
CA LYS A 4 13.29 19.28 -12.56
C LYS A 4 12.99 17.78 -12.56
N ASN A 5 12.62 17.21 -11.42
CA ASN A 5 12.58 15.76 -11.24
C ASN A 5 11.16 15.21 -11.04
N ILE A 6 10.27 15.97 -10.41
CA ILE A 6 8.94 15.48 -10.02
C ILE A 6 7.87 16.04 -10.94
N LYS A 7 7.90 17.36 -11.21
CA LYS A 7 6.92 18.03 -12.06
C LYS A 7 6.76 17.41 -13.45
N PRO A 8 7.85 17.04 -14.19
CA PRO A 8 7.69 16.38 -15.48
C PRO A 8 7.01 15.01 -15.40
N ILE A 9 7.25 14.26 -14.32
CA ILE A 9 6.60 12.98 -14.09
C ILE A 9 5.13 13.21 -13.79
N TRP A 10 4.82 14.20 -12.98
CA TRP A 10 3.47 14.57 -12.61
C TRP A 10 2.65 15.08 -13.80
N GLU A 11 3.22 15.98 -14.61
CA GLU A 11 2.59 16.49 -15.84
C GLU A 11 2.38 15.36 -16.87
N ASN A 12 3.32 14.44 -17.00
CA ASN A 12 3.18 13.27 -17.85
C ASN A 12 2.15 12.25 -17.32
N SER A 13 1.82 12.28 -16.02
CA SER A 13 0.86 11.34 -15.43
C SER A 13 -0.59 11.53 -15.92
N TYR A 14 -0.91 12.67 -16.50
CA TYR A 14 -2.23 12.97 -17.06
C TYR A 14 -2.34 12.72 -18.57
N THR A 15 -1.35 12.08 -19.19
CA THR A 15 -1.36 11.83 -20.63
C THR A 15 -2.10 10.56 -21.01
N ASN A 16 -2.63 10.49 -22.25
CA ASN A 16 -3.28 9.28 -22.80
C ASN A 16 -2.37 8.04 -22.75
N LYS A 17 -1.06 8.23 -22.81
CA LYS A 17 -0.06 7.17 -22.72
C LYS A 17 -0.14 6.39 -21.39
N ASN A 18 -0.54 7.04 -20.29
CA ASN A 18 -0.68 6.37 -19.00
C ASN A 18 -1.91 5.47 -18.95
N ASN A 19 -2.98 5.81 -19.65
CA ASN A 19 -4.13 4.92 -19.81
C ASN A 19 -3.76 3.64 -20.58
N GLU A 20 -2.91 3.76 -21.59
CA GLU A 20 -2.42 2.59 -22.35
C GLU A 20 -1.54 1.70 -21.47
N ILE A 21 -0.65 2.30 -20.66
CA ILE A 21 0.17 1.55 -19.71
C ILE A 21 -0.70 0.85 -18.66
N LEU A 22 -1.68 1.57 -18.10
CA LEU A 22 -2.59 1.00 -17.11
C LEU A 22 -3.40 -0.17 -17.70
N ASN A 23 -3.91 -0.03 -18.91
CA ASN A 23 -4.65 -1.08 -19.61
C ASN A 23 -3.77 -2.30 -19.87
N SER A 24 -2.55 -2.10 -20.41
CA SER A 24 -1.59 -3.17 -20.66
C SER A 24 -1.22 -3.92 -19.38
N LEU A 25 -0.99 -3.18 -18.28
CA LEU A 25 -0.71 -3.77 -16.97
C LEU A 25 -1.91 -4.58 -16.44
N SER A 26 -3.11 -4.04 -16.61
CA SER A 26 -4.36 -4.70 -16.20
C SER A 26 -4.56 -6.03 -16.94
N GLU A 27 -4.35 -6.03 -18.25
CA GLU A 27 -4.43 -7.24 -19.08
C GLU A 27 -3.39 -8.28 -18.68
N LYS A 28 -2.16 -7.84 -18.43
CA LYS A 28 -1.08 -8.72 -17.96
C LYS A 28 -1.46 -9.37 -16.62
N ILE A 29 -1.88 -8.60 -15.62
CA ILE A 29 -2.27 -9.10 -14.30
C ILE A 29 -3.41 -10.12 -14.45
N ARG A 30 -4.47 -9.80 -15.17
CA ARG A 30 -5.60 -10.69 -15.39
C ARG A 30 -5.20 -11.98 -16.11
N SER A 31 -4.37 -11.87 -17.14
CA SER A 31 -3.93 -13.04 -17.92
C SER A 31 -3.11 -14.02 -17.07
N GLU A 32 -2.26 -13.50 -16.17
CA GLU A 32 -1.43 -14.31 -15.30
C GLU A 32 -2.19 -14.86 -14.07
N SER A 33 -3.40 -14.36 -13.80
CA SER A 33 -4.21 -14.73 -12.62
C SER A 33 -5.48 -15.52 -12.94
N LYS A 34 -5.68 -15.95 -14.18
CA LYS A 34 -6.92 -16.59 -14.68
C LYS A 34 -7.39 -17.79 -13.83
N THR A 35 -6.46 -18.55 -13.26
CA THR A 35 -6.75 -19.76 -12.49
C THR A 35 -6.76 -19.52 -10.97
N ARG A 36 -6.72 -18.27 -10.54
CA ARG A 36 -6.65 -17.87 -9.12
C ARG A 36 -7.93 -17.17 -8.71
N ASP A 37 -8.22 -17.19 -7.42
CA ASP A 37 -9.39 -16.50 -6.85
C ASP A 37 -9.22 -14.97 -6.94
N PHE A 38 -7.99 -14.48 -6.75
CA PHE A 38 -7.64 -13.07 -6.76
C PHE A 38 -6.55 -12.76 -7.77
N ASP A 39 -6.61 -11.56 -8.36
CA ASP A 39 -5.63 -11.07 -9.32
C ASP A 39 -4.48 -10.34 -8.62
N CYS A 40 -4.79 -9.64 -7.54
CA CYS A 40 -3.82 -8.89 -6.74
C CYS A 40 -4.22 -8.82 -5.27
N ILE A 41 -3.27 -8.41 -4.42
CA ILE A 41 -3.50 -8.07 -3.02
C ILE A 41 -3.27 -6.57 -2.85
N ILE A 42 -4.12 -5.93 -2.03
CA ILE A 42 -4.02 -4.50 -1.73
C ILE A 42 -4.10 -4.29 -0.23
N GLY A 43 -3.08 -3.66 0.34
CA GLY A 43 -3.10 -3.23 1.73
C GLY A 43 -4.00 -2.02 1.93
N LEU A 44 -4.89 -2.06 2.92
CA LEU A 44 -5.78 -0.96 3.28
C LEU A 44 -5.41 -0.39 4.65
N SER A 45 -5.13 0.90 4.69
CA SER A 45 -4.92 1.67 5.93
C SER A 45 -6.14 2.49 6.36
N GLY A 46 -7.17 2.59 5.52
CA GLY A 46 -8.31 3.51 5.71
C GLY A 46 -7.99 4.96 5.31
N GLY A 47 -6.78 5.21 4.82
CA GLY A 47 -6.38 6.48 4.21
C GLY A 47 -6.82 6.60 2.76
N LEU A 48 -6.69 7.83 2.20
CA LEU A 48 -7.14 8.15 0.84
C LEU A 48 -6.39 7.34 -0.22
N ASP A 49 -5.06 7.27 -0.15
CA ASP A 49 -4.23 6.70 -1.20
C ASP A 49 -4.47 5.19 -1.36
N SER A 50 -4.49 4.43 -0.26
CA SER A 50 -4.79 3.00 -0.30
C SER A 50 -6.22 2.72 -0.75
N SER A 51 -7.18 3.56 -0.36
CA SER A 51 -8.58 3.45 -0.78
C SER A 51 -8.73 3.74 -2.27
N TYR A 52 -8.03 4.75 -2.77
CA TYR A 52 -8.04 5.09 -4.20
C TYR A 52 -7.38 4.01 -5.05
N ALA A 53 -6.26 3.44 -4.58
CA ALA A 53 -5.61 2.31 -5.25
C ALA A 53 -6.55 1.10 -5.37
N ALA A 54 -7.31 0.78 -4.32
CA ALA A 54 -8.29 -0.29 -4.33
C ALA A 54 -9.44 0.00 -5.32
N TYR A 55 -9.97 1.22 -5.32
CA TYR A 55 -10.97 1.66 -6.29
C TYR A 55 -10.48 1.54 -7.74
N ILE A 56 -9.28 2.04 -8.04
CA ILE A 56 -8.70 1.95 -9.38
C ILE A 56 -8.51 0.49 -9.81
N ALA A 57 -7.96 -0.35 -8.93
CA ALA A 57 -7.77 -1.76 -9.22
C ALA A 57 -9.09 -2.48 -9.55
N LYS A 58 -10.13 -2.22 -8.77
CA LYS A 58 -11.44 -2.85 -8.98
C LYS A 58 -12.20 -2.25 -10.16
N GLU A 59 -12.40 -0.93 -10.17
CA GLU A 59 -13.34 -0.26 -11.08
C GLU A 59 -12.72 0.14 -12.43
N LYS A 60 -11.43 0.46 -12.46
CA LYS A 60 -10.76 0.90 -13.69
C LYS A 60 -9.95 -0.21 -14.36
N MET A 61 -9.24 -1.00 -13.56
CA MET A 61 -8.44 -2.12 -14.08
C MET A 61 -9.25 -3.41 -14.20
N ASN A 62 -10.47 -3.44 -13.65
CA ASN A 62 -11.34 -4.63 -13.62
C ASN A 62 -10.62 -5.86 -13.06
N LEU A 63 -9.89 -5.67 -11.95
CA LEU A 63 -9.22 -6.73 -11.22
C LEU A 63 -10.11 -7.29 -10.11
N ARG A 64 -9.77 -8.49 -9.64
CA ARG A 64 -10.35 -9.13 -8.46
C ARG A 64 -9.36 -8.97 -7.29
N PRO A 65 -9.34 -7.82 -6.58
CA PRO A 65 -8.42 -7.63 -5.47
C PRO A 65 -8.88 -8.39 -4.23
N LEU A 66 -7.92 -8.97 -3.48
CA LEU A 66 -8.08 -9.27 -2.08
C LEU A 66 -7.60 -8.06 -1.29
N LEU A 67 -8.49 -7.41 -0.57
CA LEU A 67 -8.15 -6.30 0.31
C LEU A 67 -7.68 -6.85 1.66
N VAL A 68 -6.57 -6.35 2.16
CA VAL A 68 -6.00 -6.80 3.43
C VAL A 68 -5.78 -5.60 4.34
N HIS A 69 -6.48 -5.59 5.46
CA HIS A 69 -6.26 -4.64 6.54
C HIS A 69 -5.44 -5.30 7.65
N ILE A 70 -4.37 -4.65 8.10
CA ILE A 70 -3.53 -5.14 9.16
C ILE A 70 -3.63 -4.18 10.34
N ASP A 71 -4.28 -4.65 11.39
CA ASP A 71 -4.45 -3.90 12.62
C ASP A 71 -3.24 -4.13 13.53
N VAL A 72 -2.44 -3.10 13.67
CA VAL A 72 -1.25 -3.07 14.55
C VAL A 72 -1.52 -2.34 15.88
N GLY A 73 -2.78 -2.01 16.16
CA GLY A 73 -3.21 -1.37 17.41
C GLY A 73 -3.26 0.17 17.38
N TRP A 74 -3.04 0.79 16.21
CA TRP A 74 -3.05 2.25 16.04
C TRP A 74 -4.21 2.77 15.18
N ASN A 75 -5.20 1.92 14.91
CA ASN A 75 -6.34 2.31 14.09
C ASN A 75 -7.22 3.34 14.78
N THR A 76 -7.67 4.33 14.02
CA THR A 76 -8.71 5.24 14.43
C THR A 76 -10.08 4.70 13.99
N ASP A 77 -11.15 5.03 14.71
CA ASP A 77 -12.52 4.66 14.32
C ASP A 77 -12.86 5.17 12.93
N GLN A 78 -12.34 6.35 12.55
CA GLN A 78 -12.51 6.91 11.23
C GLN A 78 -11.87 6.04 10.14
N ALA A 79 -10.65 5.54 10.36
CA ALA A 79 -9.96 4.68 9.42
C ALA A 79 -10.72 3.36 9.21
N VAL A 80 -11.18 2.75 10.29
CA VAL A 80 -11.99 1.52 10.24
C VAL A 80 -13.29 1.76 9.46
N GLY A 81 -14.02 2.84 9.78
CA GLY A 81 -15.27 3.19 9.08
C GLY A 81 -15.06 3.53 7.59
N ASN A 82 -13.89 4.08 7.21
CA ASN A 82 -13.54 4.30 5.81
C ASN A 82 -13.30 2.99 5.07
N ILE A 83 -12.64 2.02 5.70
CA ILE A 83 -12.41 0.67 5.13
C ILE A 83 -13.75 -0.03 4.87
N GLU A 84 -14.66 -0.03 5.85
CA GLU A 84 -15.99 -0.64 5.70
C GLU A 84 -16.77 -0.03 4.53
N LYS A 85 -16.86 1.29 4.47
CA LYS A 85 -17.54 2.00 3.38
C LYS A 85 -16.95 1.70 2.01
N LEU A 86 -15.61 1.62 1.92
CA LEU A 86 -14.95 1.30 0.67
C LEU A 86 -15.27 -0.13 0.24
N VAL A 87 -15.12 -1.09 1.14
CA VAL A 87 -15.36 -2.52 0.87
C VAL A 87 -16.79 -2.75 0.38
N ASP A 88 -17.76 -2.15 1.07
CA ASP A 88 -19.18 -2.22 0.69
C ASP A 88 -19.42 -1.54 -0.67
N GLY A 89 -18.76 -0.39 -0.90
CA GLY A 89 -18.95 0.40 -2.12
C GLY A 89 -18.42 -0.27 -3.38
N ILE A 90 -17.29 -0.96 -3.30
CA ILE A 90 -16.66 -1.63 -4.46
C ILE A 90 -16.93 -3.14 -4.52
N GLY A 91 -17.57 -3.72 -3.52
CA GLY A 91 -17.91 -5.15 -3.46
C GLY A 91 -16.68 -6.05 -3.56
N ALA A 92 -15.61 -5.73 -2.83
CA ALA A 92 -14.39 -6.52 -2.80
C ALA A 92 -14.25 -7.30 -1.48
N GLU A 93 -13.54 -8.43 -1.51
CA GLU A 93 -13.29 -9.20 -0.30
C GLU A 93 -12.25 -8.52 0.59
N LEU A 94 -12.55 -8.43 1.88
CA LEU A 94 -11.66 -7.91 2.91
C LEU A 94 -11.21 -9.01 3.86
N TYR A 95 -9.93 -9.04 4.14
CA TYR A 95 -9.36 -9.80 5.24
C TYR A 95 -8.70 -8.88 6.25
N THR A 96 -9.10 -8.96 7.51
CA THR A 96 -8.47 -8.21 8.60
C THR A 96 -7.55 -9.12 9.41
N LYS A 97 -6.30 -8.74 9.54
CA LYS A 97 -5.30 -9.41 10.37
C LYS A 97 -4.98 -8.52 11.57
N VAL A 98 -5.24 -9.01 12.77
CA VAL A 98 -4.82 -8.34 14.01
C VAL A 98 -3.42 -8.84 14.37
N ALA A 99 -2.48 -7.91 14.55
CA ALA A 99 -1.13 -8.20 15.03
C ALA A 99 -1.12 -8.42 16.54
N ASN A 100 -0.08 -9.09 17.04
CA ASN A 100 0.10 -9.23 18.47
C ASN A 100 0.57 -7.90 19.08
N TRP A 101 -0.32 -7.19 19.75
CA TRP A 101 -0.05 -5.88 20.32
C TRP A 101 1.14 -5.88 21.30
N ASP A 102 1.30 -6.92 22.11
CA ASP A 102 2.40 -6.99 23.08
C ASP A 102 3.77 -7.09 22.38
N GLU A 103 3.83 -7.75 21.22
CA GLU A 103 5.03 -7.83 20.41
C GLU A 103 5.32 -6.50 19.72
N VAL A 104 4.33 -5.93 19.04
CA VAL A 104 4.45 -4.63 18.36
C VAL A 104 4.88 -3.55 19.33
N LYS A 105 4.23 -3.46 20.50
CA LYS A 105 4.56 -2.50 21.56
C LYS A 105 6.00 -2.65 22.04
N ARG A 106 6.45 -3.87 22.32
CA ARG A 106 7.84 -4.11 22.78
C ARG A 106 8.87 -3.70 21.74
N MET A 107 8.61 -4.01 20.47
CA MET A 107 9.47 -3.59 19.38
C MET A 107 9.50 -2.07 19.25
N GLN A 108 8.36 -1.41 19.30
CA GLN A 108 8.26 0.05 19.22
C GLN A 108 9.01 0.75 20.35
N VAL A 109 8.86 0.26 21.59
CA VAL A 109 9.61 0.78 22.76
C VAL A 109 11.12 0.57 22.58
N ALA A 110 11.56 -0.56 22.02
CA ALA A 110 12.97 -0.81 21.74
C ALA A 110 13.53 0.18 20.71
N PHE A 111 12.78 0.48 19.65
CA PHE A 111 13.16 1.47 18.64
C PHE A 111 13.23 2.89 19.24
N LEU A 112 12.24 3.30 20.01
CA LEU A 112 12.27 4.57 20.72
C LEU A 112 13.52 4.69 21.62
N ASN A 113 13.86 3.66 22.36
CA ASN A 113 15.02 3.64 23.25
C ASN A 113 16.35 3.61 22.48
N SER A 114 16.38 3.10 21.26
CA SER A 114 17.59 3.06 20.43
C SER A 114 17.90 4.40 19.75
N GLY A 115 16.96 5.36 19.78
CA GLY A 115 17.11 6.65 19.12
C GLY A 115 17.01 6.58 17.59
N ILE A 116 16.47 5.51 17.03
CA ILE A 116 16.20 5.40 15.59
C ILE A 116 15.12 6.42 15.23
N PRO A 117 15.35 7.30 14.25
CA PRO A 117 14.40 8.37 13.92
C PRO A 117 13.12 7.88 13.24
N ASP A 118 13.20 6.77 12.49
CA ASP A 118 12.07 6.19 11.80
C ASP A 118 11.25 5.28 12.73
N GLN A 119 10.18 5.84 13.28
CA GLN A 119 9.30 5.13 14.21
C GLN A 119 8.25 4.26 13.51
N ASP A 120 8.02 4.48 12.22
CA ASP A 120 7.02 3.75 11.44
C ASP A 120 7.56 2.42 10.91
N LEU A 121 8.89 2.23 10.90
CA LEU A 121 9.56 1.04 10.40
C LEU A 121 8.99 -0.28 10.94
N ILE A 122 8.59 -0.31 12.21
CA ILE A 122 7.98 -1.50 12.83
C ILE A 122 6.62 -1.80 12.20
N GLN A 123 5.78 -0.79 12.05
CA GLN A 123 4.45 -0.94 11.47
C GLN A 123 4.56 -1.36 10.01
N ASP A 124 5.42 -0.72 9.25
CA ASP A 124 5.66 -1.04 7.84
C ASP A 124 6.16 -2.47 7.65
N SER A 125 7.11 -2.90 8.50
CA SER A 125 7.62 -4.27 8.49
C SER A 125 6.51 -5.29 8.75
N VAL A 126 5.60 -5.03 9.69
CA VAL A 126 4.46 -5.90 9.97
C VAL A 126 3.50 -5.90 8.77
N HIS A 127 3.17 -4.72 8.23
CA HIS A 127 2.28 -4.59 7.08
C HIS A 127 2.81 -5.37 5.87
N PHE A 128 4.03 -5.11 5.44
CA PHE A 128 4.60 -5.78 4.27
C PHE A 128 4.76 -7.29 4.49
N SER A 129 5.21 -7.72 5.68
CA SER A 129 5.36 -9.16 5.95
C SER A 129 4.03 -9.91 5.85
N GLU A 130 2.94 -9.34 6.35
CA GLU A 130 1.62 -9.95 6.26
C GLU A 130 1.06 -9.89 4.83
N LEU A 131 1.24 -8.78 4.09
CA LEU A 131 0.84 -8.73 2.68
C LEU A 131 1.52 -9.81 1.85
N TYR A 132 2.83 -10.04 2.04
CA TYR A 132 3.54 -11.12 1.35
C TYR A 132 3.11 -12.51 1.82
N ARG A 133 2.73 -12.69 3.09
CA ARG A 133 2.14 -13.95 3.57
C ARG A 133 0.82 -14.25 2.87
N PHE A 134 -0.04 -13.24 2.71
CA PHE A 134 -1.29 -13.38 1.97
C PHE A 134 -1.03 -13.66 0.48
N ALA A 135 -0.08 -12.94 -0.14
CA ALA A 135 0.32 -13.19 -1.52
C ALA A 135 0.75 -14.66 -1.73
N ARG A 136 1.56 -15.19 -0.82
CA ARG A 136 1.97 -16.59 -0.85
C ARG A 136 0.80 -17.56 -0.60
N LYS A 137 -0.05 -17.28 0.41
CA LYS A 137 -1.19 -18.13 0.78
C LYS A 137 -2.16 -18.30 -0.40
N TYR A 138 -2.51 -17.21 -1.06
CA TYR A 138 -3.45 -17.19 -2.19
C TYR A 138 -2.77 -17.36 -3.55
N ARG A 139 -1.45 -17.55 -3.56
CA ARG A 139 -0.63 -17.68 -4.78
C ARG A 139 -0.78 -16.48 -5.71
N VAL A 140 -1.01 -15.31 -5.15
CA VAL A 140 -1.11 -14.05 -5.90
C VAL A 140 0.29 -13.50 -6.16
N LYS A 141 0.53 -13.05 -7.38
CA LYS A 141 1.83 -12.55 -7.81
C LYS A 141 2.01 -11.05 -7.61
N TYR A 142 0.90 -10.31 -7.56
CA TYR A 142 0.88 -8.87 -7.58
C TYR A 142 0.39 -8.31 -6.24
N VAL A 143 1.19 -7.43 -5.64
CA VAL A 143 0.81 -6.61 -4.50
C VAL A 143 0.78 -5.17 -4.98
N ILE A 144 -0.35 -4.49 -4.80
CA ILE A 144 -0.54 -3.09 -5.14
C ILE A 144 -0.55 -2.29 -3.84
N THR A 145 0.25 -1.25 -3.79
CA THR A 145 0.31 -0.33 -2.64
C THR A 145 -0.28 1.02 -3.00
N GLY A 146 -0.74 1.76 -2.01
CA GLY A 146 -1.19 3.14 -2.15
C GLY A 146 -0.05 4.15 -2.14
N SER A 147 1.21 3.72 -2.29
CA SER A 147 2.36 4.60 -2.26
C SER A 147 2.26 5.70 -3.30
N ASN A 148 2.52 6.93 -2.88
CA ASN A 148 2.35 8.13 -3.68
C ASN A 148 3.71 8.75 -3.99
N PHE A 149 4.10 8.70 -5.27
CA PHE A 149 5.39 9.22 -5.73
C PHE A 149 5.62 10.69 -5.36
N SER A 150 4.58 11.52 -5.39
CA SER A 150 4.72 12.96 -5.10
C SER A 150 4.95 13.28 -3.63
N ASN A 151 4.48 12.43 -2.73
CA ASN A 151 4.57 12.67 -1.29
C ASN A 151 5.64 11.80 -0.61
N GLU A 152 5.85 10.58 -1.09
CA GLU A 152 6.67 9.58 -0.41
C GLU A 152 8.03 9.34 -1.07
N CYS A 153 8.19 9.74 -2.34
CA CYS A 153 9.47 9.61 -3.04
C CYS A 153 10.37 10.87 -2.97
N CYS A 154 10.03 11.81 -2.11
CA CYS A 154 10.87 12.98 -1.85
C CYS A 154 11.99 12.56 -0.90
N ARG A 155 13.23 12.46 -1.43
CA ARG A 155 14.40 12.34 -0.56
C ARG A 155 14.54 13.61 0.27
N GLU A 156 14.71 13.45 1.56
CA GLU A 156 15.17 14.53 2.41
C GLU A 156 16.53 15.04 1.90
N PRO A 157 16.75 16.36 1.85
CA PRO A 157 18.04 16.90 1.50
C PRO A 157 19.13 16.35 2.42
N GLU A 158 20.30 16.01 1.86
CA GLU A 158 21.47 15.57 2.65
C GLU A 158 21.83 16.58 3.76
N GLU A 159 21.52 17.88 3.52
CA GLU A 159 21.71 18.98 4.47
C GLU A 159 20.86 18.84 5.75
N TRP A 160 19.78 18.06 5.72
CA TRP A 160 18.91 17.78 6.87
C TRP A 160 19.28 16.46 7.56
N GLY A 161 20.43 15.87 7.19
CA GLY A 161 20.87 14.61 7.74
C GLY A 161 20.04 13.44 7.23
N GLY A 162 19.63 13.51 5.95
CA GLY A 162 18.77 12.53 5.30
C GLY A 162 19.17 11.11 5.66
N TYR A 163 18.23 10.41 6.28
CA TYR A 163 18.41 9.04 6.70
C TYR A 163 18.24 8.13 5.49
N LEU A 164 19.33 7.53 5.05
CA LEU A 164 19.26 6.39 4.14
C LEU A 164 18.66 5.25 4.96
N GLY A 165 17.43 4.87 4.67
CA GLY A 165 16.72 3.83 5.39
C GLY A 165 17.59 2.59 5.64
N ILE A 166 17.21 1.81 6.62
CA ILE A 166 17.83 0.50 6.84
C ILE A 166 17.42 -0.38 5.67
N ASP A 167 18.38 -0.72 4.79
CA ASP A 167 18.19 -1.72 3.75
C ASP A 167 17.99 -3.12 4.35
#